data_41dfe9bb598cda4dd0c5c18d0d75cb24
#
_entry.id   41dfe9bb598cda4dd0c5c18d0d75cb24
#
_cell.length_a   1.000
_cell.length_b   1.000
_cell.length_c   1.000
_cell.angle_alpha   90.00
_cell.angle_beta   90.00
_cell.angle_gamma   90.00
#
_symmetry.space_group_name_H-M   'P 1'
#
loop_
_entity.id
_entity.type
_entity.pdbx_description
1 polymer ?
#
loop_
_entity_poly.entity_id
_entity_poly.type
_entity_poly.pdbx_seq_one_letter_code
_entity_poly.pdbx_strand_id
1 'polypeptide(L)'
;MVTVTRSPQEFIDQLRRTQSDLLARLEPDATLRPDDPKLDLKTLLKAALRNEMEAVEIAARWIPRTGDAELKLALARQVGDEARHYRLIQERLRELGESLAGFNPLAQGYSPLFQYLDGLTDPIEQVAAGQFTREAIALVKNTQFIAHCVALGDQKTAA
;
A
#
# COMPACT_ATOMS: atom_id res chain seq x y z
N MET A 1 21.94 34.46 -2.00
CA MET A 1 21.02 33.38 -2.41
C MET A 1 19.63 33.77 -1.93
N VAL A 2 18.69 34.06 -2.84
CA VAL A 2 17.32 34.36 -2.49
C VAL A 2 16.65 33.00 -2.26
N THR A 3 16.36 32.67 -1.01
CA THR A 3 15.56 31.50 -0.65
C THR A 3 14.12 31.81 -1.09
N VAL A 4 13.68 31.27 -2.21
CA VAL A 4 12.28 31.37 -2.63
C VAL A 4 11.47 30.51 -1.65
N THR A 5 10.86 31.16 -0.68
CA THR A 5 9.94 30.51 0.26
C THR A 5 8.64 30.23 -0.49
N ARG A 6 8.39 28.98 -0.86
CA ARG A 6 7.11 28.56 -1.45
C ARG A 6 6.01 28.59 -0.39
N SER A 7 4.82 28.97 -0.81
CA SER A 7 3.65 28.78 0.06
C SER A 7 3.36 27.28 0.25
N PRO A 8 2.71 26.89 1.36
CA PRO A 8 2.29 25.49 1.55
C PRO A 8 1.46 24.93 0.39
N GLN A 9 0.61 25.74 -0.21
CA GLN A 9 -0.22 25.34 -1.34
C GLN A 9 0.62 25.07 -2.60
N GLU A 10 1.57 25.96 -2.92
CA GLU A 10 2.49 25.76 -4.06
C GLU A 10 3.33 24.48 -3.90
N PHE A 11 3.74 24.17 -2.67
CA PHE A 11 4.47 22.95 -2.36
C PHE A 11 3.60 21.69 -2.60
N ILE A 12 2.36 21.70 -2.09
CA ILE A 12 1.40 20.59 -2.28
C ILE A 12 1.10 20.40 -3.77
N ASP A 13 0.86 21.47 -4.51
CA ASP A 13 0.55 21.42 -5.94
C ASP A 13 1.73 20.88 -6.75
N GLN A 14 2.96 21.19 -6.35
CA GLN A 14 4.15 20.61 -6.96
C GLN A 14 4.28 19.12 -6.67
N LEU A 15 4.06 18.70 -5.42
CA LEU A 15 4.07 17.28 -5.05
C LEU A 15 3.06 16.49 -5.88
N ARG A 16 1.83 16.99 -6.00
CA ARG A 16 0.77 16.37 -6.80
C ARG A 16 1.16 16.23 -8.27
N ARG A 17 1.73 17.28 -8.87
CA ARG A 17 2.23 17.22 -10.26
C ARG A 17 3.31 16.16 -10.42
N THR A 18 4.33 16.18 -9.58
CA THR A 18 5.43 15.20 -9.61
C THR A 18 4.90 13.78 -9.44
N GLN A 19 3.94 13.59 -8.54
CA GLN A 19 3.30 12.30 -8.32
C GLN A 19 2.51 11.85 -9.56
N SER A 20 1.71 12.73 -10.18
CA SER A 20 0.96 12.40 -11.39
C SER A 20 1.90 11.99 -12.53
N ASP A 21 3.01 12.71 -12.73
CA ASP A 21 4.01 12.36 -13.74
C ASP A 21 4.68 11.00 -13.47
N LEU A 22 4.90 10.68 -12.20
CA LEU A 22 5.43 9.38 -11.79
C LEU A 22 4.44 8.25 -12.05
N LEU A 23 3.18 8.46 -11.66
CA LEU A 23 2.11 7.46 -11.83
C LEU A 23 1.80 7.19 -13.30
N ALA A 24 1.81 8.23 -14.14
CA ALA A 24 1.63 8.10 -15.58
C ALA A 24 2.67 7.16 -16.25
N ARG A 25 3.85 6.99 -15.63
CA ARG A 25 4.86 6.03 -16.10
C ARG A 25 4.58 4.58 -15.69
N LEU A 26 3.68 4.38 -14.70
CA LEU A 26 3.32 3.05 -14.19
C LEU A 26 2.10 2.46 -14.89
N GLU A 27 1.30 3.28 -15.59
CA GLU A 27 0.03 2.87 -16.17
C GLU A 27 0.11 2.02 -17.44
N PRO A 28 1.06 2.20 -18.39
CA PRO A 28 0.86 1.69 -19.73
C PRO A 28 0.97 0.18 -19.92
N ASP A 29 1.67 -0.55 -19.05
CA ASP A 29 2.10 -1.93 -19.38
C ASP A 29 1.63 -3.05 -18.46
N ALA A 30 0.81 -2.77 -17.47
CA ALA A 30 0.44 -3.76 -16.47
C ALA A 30 -1.00 -4.25 -16.60
N THR A 31 -1.42 -4.64 -17.78
CA THR A 31 -2.59 -5.53 -17.91
C THR A 31 -2.20 -6.88 -17.30
N LEU A 32 -2.72 -7.10 -16.08
CA LEU A 32 -2.71 -8.44 -15.49
C LEU A 32 -3.39 -9.36 -16.50
N ARG A 33 -2.67 -10.35 -17.03
CA ARG A 33 -3.24 -11.32 -17.96
C ARG A 33 -4.01 -12.35 -17.15
N PRO A 34 -5.33 -12.52 -17.35
CA PRO A 34 -6.14 -13.45 -16.57
C PRO A 34 -5.67 -14.91 -16.68
N ASP A 35 -4.95 -15.24 -17.74
CA ASP A 35 -4.42 -16.57 -18.06
C ASP A 35 -3.02 -16.84 -17.50
N ASP A 36 -2.37 -15.86 -16.84
CA ASP A 36 -1.08 -16.10 -16.18
C ASP A 36 -1.30 -16.85 -14.86
N PRO A 37 -0.84 -18.11 -14.72
CA PRO A 37 -1.03 -18.91 -13.52
C PRO A 37 -0.37 -18.32 -12.26
N LYS A 38 0.58 -17.37 -12.42
CA LYS A 38 1.17 -16.63 -11.30
C LYS A 38 0.27 -15.53 -10.77
N LEU A 39 -0.77 -15.20 -11.52
CA LEU A 39 -1.74 -14.13 -11.23
C LEU A 39 -3.10 -14.70 -10.82
N ASP A 40 -3.16 -15.95 -10.35
CA ASP A 40 -4.40 -16.47 -9.78
C ASP A 40 -4.84 -15.60 -8.58
N LEU A 41 -6.14 -15.43 -8.45
CA LEU A 41 -6.75 -14.53 -7.48
C LEU A 41 -6.30 -14.81 -6.04
N LYS A 42 -6.18 -16.10 -5.66
CA LYS A 42 -5.77 -16.46 -4.30
C LYS A 42 -4.32 -16.10 -4.02
N THR A 43 -3.46 -16.26 -5.01
CA THR A 43 -2.04 -15.83 -4.94
C THR A 43 -1.93 -14.32 -4.78
N LEU A 44 -2.71 -13.55 -5.55
CA LEU A 44 -2.74 -12.08 -5.45
C LEU A 44 -3.28 -11.63 -4.09
N LEU A 45 -4.34 -12.24 -3.58
CA LEU A 45 -4.87 -11.94 -2.25
C LEU A 45 -3.90 -12.30 -1.11
N LYS A 46 -3.12 -13.40 -1.24
CA LYS A 46 -2.05 -13.71 -0.27
C LYS A 46 -0.91 -12.69 -0.31
N ALA A 47 -0.56 -12.19 -1.50
CA ALA A 47 0.40 -11.11 -1.63
C ALA A 47 -0.15 -9.81 -0.99
N ALA A 48 -1.44 -9.52 -1.17
CA ALA A 48 -2.10 -8.40 -0.50
C ALA A 48 -2.05 -8.54 1.03
N LEU A 49 -2.32 -9.72 1.61
CA LEU A 49 -2.18 -9.96 3.05
C LEU A 49 -0.78 -9.61 3.58
N ARG A 50 0.26 -9.91 2.80
CA ARG A 50 1.62 -9.51 3.16
C ARG A 50 1.77 -7.98 3.17
N ASN A 51 1.27 -7.32 2.13
CA ASN A 51 1.36 -5.86 2.01
C ASN A 51 0.64 -5.14 3.15
N GLU A 52 -0.57 -5.61 3.53
CA GLU A 52 -1.31 -5.07 4.67
C GLU A 52 -0.56 -5.28 6.00
N MET A 53 0.03 -6.47 6.20
CA MET A 53 0.82 -6.73 7.40
C MET A 53 2.07 -5.85 7.46
N GLU A 54 2.78 -5.69 6.36
CA GLU A 54 3.92 -4.77 6.26
C GLU A 54 3.48 -3.31 6.52
N ALA A 55 2.28 -2.91 6.06
CA ALA A 55 1.73 -1.59 6.32
C ALA A 55 1.39 -1.35 7.80
N VAL A 56 0.79 -2.33 8.45
CA VAL A 56 0.54 -2.32 9.90
C VAL A 56 1.85 -2.13 10.66
N GLU A 57 2.86 -2.95 10.35
CA GLU A 57 4.10 -2.94 11.12
C GLU A 57 4.94 -1.68 10.88
N ILE A 58 5.02 -1.15 9.65
CA ILE A 58 5.81 0.05 9.40
C ILE A 58 5.19 1.27 10.09
N ALA A 59 3.87 1.43 10.02
CA ALA A 59 3.18 2.51 10.71
C ALA A 59 3.35 2.41 12.24
N ALA A 60 3.22 1.21 12.80
CA ALA A 60 3.43 0.96 14.23
C ALA A 60 4.86 1.30 14.68
N ARG A 61 5.88 0.97 13.88
CA ARG A 61 7.29 1.27 14.17
C ARG A 61 7.59 2.78 14.14
N TRP A 62 6.88 3.55 13.34
CA TRP A 62 7.08 5.00 13.24
C TRP A 62 6.45 5.77 14.40
N ILE A 63 5.38 5.26 15.05
CA ILE A 63 4.72 5.91 16.19
C ILE A 63 5.71 6.31 17.30
N PRO A 64 6.60 5.45 17.81
CA PRO A 64 7.55 5.86 18.84
C PRO A 64 8.69 6.74 18.32
N ARG A 65 8.92 6.78 16.99
CA ARG A 65 10.04 7.53 16.38
C ARG A 65 9.73 9.01 16.15
N THR A 66 8.46 9.40 16.08
CA THR A 66 8.07 10.81 15.93
C THR A 66 7.77 11.46 17.28
N GLY A 67 8.12 12.77 17.41
CA GLY A 67 7.73 13.61 18.53
C GLY A 67 6.37 14.29 18.37
N ASP A 68 5.83 14.31 17.14
CA ASP A 68 4.59 14.99 16.79
C ASP A 68 3.37 14.15 17.20
N ALA A 69 2.48 14.73 18.03
CA ALA A 69 1.31 14.02 18.55
C ALA A 69 0.27 13.72 17.47
N GLU A 70 0.02 14.65 16.55
CA GLU A 70 -0.95 14.47 15.47
C GLU A 70 -0.48 13.40 14.50
N LEU A 71 0.82 13.38 14.19
CA LEU A 71 1.38 12.32 13.36
C LEU A 71 1.28 10.95 14.05
N LYS A 72 1.51 10.86 15.38
CA LYS A 72 1.29 9.61 16.12
C LYS A 72 -0.14 9.10 16.01
N LEU A 73 -1.11 9.98 16.16
CA LEU A 73 -2.53 9.63 16.07
C LEU A 73 -2.91 9.20 14.63
N ALA A 74 -2.39 9.88 13.63
CA ALA A 74 -2.59 9.50 12.23
C ALA A 74 -2.01 8.11 11.92
N LEU A 75 -0.79 7.82 12.38
CA LEU A 75 -0.16 6.51 12.23
C LEU A 75 -0.92 5.41 12.99
N ALA A 76 -1.41 5.69 14.20
CA ALA A 76 -2.20 4.73 14.97
C ALA A 76 -3.53 4.42 14.28
N ARG A 77 -4.19 5.41 13.66
CA ARG A 77 -5.37 5.21 12.83
C ARG A 77 -5.05 4.32 11.64
N GLN A 78 -3.96 4.59 10.94
CA GLN A 78 -3.53 3.77 9.81
C GLN A 78 -3.32 2.31 10.21
N VAL A 79 -2.64 2.03 11.33
CA VAL A 79 -2.50 0.66 11.86
C VAL A 79 -3.86 -0.03 11.98
N GLY A 80 -4.88 0.68 12.46
CA GLY A 80 -6.25 0.17 12.57
C GLY A 80 -6.90 -0.10 11.21
N ASP A 81 -6.73 0.82 10.26
CA ASP A 81 -7.30 0.70 8.91
C ASP A 81 -6.66 -0.49 8.16
N GLU A 82 -5.33 -0.65 8.19
CA GLU A 82 -4.62 -1.75 7.54
C GLU A 82 -4.91 -3.11 8.19
N ALA A 83 -5.07 -3.14 9.52
CA ALA A 83 -5.52 -4.34 10.21
C ALA A 83 -6.93 -4.77 9.79
N ARG A 84 -7.82 -3.80 9.50
CA ARG A 84 -9.15 -4.06 8.95
C ARG A 84 -9.08 -4.60 7.52
N HIS A 85 -8.27 -3.99 6.66
CA HIS A 85 -8.04 -4.47 5.28
C HIS A 85 -7.52 -5.91 5.29
N TYR A 86 -6.54 -6.21 6.12
CA TYR A 86 -6.03 -7.57 6.31
C TYR A 86 -7.15 -8.57 6.64
N ARG A 87 -8.08 -8.22 7.53
CA ARG A 87 -9.21 -9.11 7.90
C ARG A 87 -10.18 -9.32 6.76
N LEU A 88 -10.50 -8.28 5.99
CA LEU A 88 -11.36 -8.39 4.81
C LEU A 88 -10.76 -9.35 3.77
N ILE A 89 -9.46 -9.25 3.51
CA ILE A 89 -8.76 -10.14 2.58
C ILE A 89 -8.73 -11.57 3.12
N GLN A 90 -8.50 -11.77 4.43
CA GLN A 90 -8.58 -13.09 5.06
C GLN A 90 -9.95 -13.73 4.88
N GLU A 91 -11.01 -12.97 5.12
CA GLU A 91 -12.38 -13.44 4.97
C GLU A 91 -12.66 -13.83 3.52
N ARG A 92 -12.25 -13.00 2.57
CA ARG A 92 -12.39 -13.30 1.14
C ARG A 92 -11.67 -14.58 0.72
N LEU A 93 -10.44 -14.78 1.18
CA LEU A 93 -9.69 -16.02 0.93
C LEU A 93 -10.43 -17.26 1.48
N ARG A 94 -11.02 -17.19 2.68
CA ARG A 94 -11.82 -18.29 3.25
C ARG A 94 -13.05 -18.58 2.42
N GLU A 95 -13.77 -17.55 1.94
CA GLU A 95 -14.90 -17.71 1.04
C GLU A 95 -14.52 -18.38 -0.29
N LEU A 96 -13.31 -18.13 -0.78
CA LEU A 96 -12.76 -18.79 -1.96
C LEU A 96 -12.25 -20.22 -1.66
N GLY A 97 -12.50 -20.74 -0.47
CA GLY A 97 -12.11 -22.09 -0.05
C GLY A 97 -10.62 -22.22 0.29
N GLU A 98 -9.93 -21.10 0.57
CA GLU A 98 -8.53 -21.15 0.94
C GLU A 98 -8.35 -21.35 2.44
N SER A 99 -7.57 -22.36 2.84
CA SER A 99 -7.17 -22.55 4.23
C SER A 99 -5.97 -21.67 4.56
N LEU A 100 -6.12 -20.85 5.60
CA LEU A 100 -5.04 -20.02 6.14
C LEU A 100 -4.41 -20.63 7.40
N ALA A 101 -4.68 -21.91 7.69
CA ALA A 101 -4.05 -22.60 8.81
C ALA A 101 -2.53 -22.67 8.60
N GLY A 102 -1.77 -22.12 9.56
CA GLY A 102 -0.31 -22.05 9.45
C GLY A 102 0.24 -21.02 8.46
N PHE A 103 -0.61 -20.27 7.77
CA PHE A 103 -0.16 -19.21 6.88
C PHE A 103 0.42 -18.03 7.66
N ASN A 104 1.68 -17.70 7.40
CA ASN A 104 2.34 -16.51 7.90
C ASN A 104 2.70 -15.60 6.71
N PRO A 105 2.10 -14.41 6.58
CA PRO A 105 2.36 -13.50 5.46
C PRO A 105 3.82 -13.04 5.40
N LEU A 106 4.54 -13.04 6.53
CA LEU A 106 5.93 -12.62 6.64
C LEU A 106 6.92 -13.77 6.73
N ALA A 107 6.53 -15.02 6.39
CA ALA A 107 7.41 -16.20 6.48
C ALA A 107 8.71 -16.06 5.64
N GLN A 108 8.68 -15.28 4.58
CA GLN A 108 9.84 -15.00 3.71
C GLN A 108 10.58 -13.71 4.09
N GLY A 109 10.27 -13.14 5.25
CA GLY A 109 10.79 -11.83 5.68
C GLY A 109 10.10 -10.65 5.01
N TYR A 110 10.61 -9.46 5.28
CA TYR A 110 10.08 -8.20 4.76
C TYR A 110 10.50 -7.93 3.33
N SER A 111 9.64 -7.21 2.58
CA SER A 111 9.95 -6.76 1.23
C SER A 111 11.09 -5.72 1.21
N PRO A 112 11.77 -5.54 0.06
CA PRO A 112 12.74 -4.45 -0.09
C PRO A 112 12.13 -3.07 0.16
N LEU A 113 10.87 -2.86 -0.20
CA LEU A 113 10.15 -1.61 0.09
C LEU A 113 9.99 -1.38 1.59
N PHE A 114 9.58 -2.41 2.34
CA PHE A 114 9.49 -2.30 3.79
C PHE A 114 10.84 -1.96 4.42
N GLN A 115 11.92 -2.64 4.00
CA GLN A 115 13.26 -2.40 4.52
C GLN A 115 13.74 -0.97 4.23
N TYR A 116 13.43 -0.44 3.05
CA TYR A 116 13.70 0.95 2.69
C TYR A 116 12.95 1.91 3.61
N LEU A 117 11.64 1.70 3.78
CA LEU A 117 10.78 2.56 4.61
C LEU A 117 11.19 2.51 6.09
N ASP A 118 11.53 1.32 6.62
CA ASP A 118 11.99 1.16 8.01
C ASP A 118 13.33 1.87 8.30
N GLY A 119 14.15 2.04 7.26
CA GLY A 119 15.41 2.78 7.32
C GLY A 119 15.23 4.30 7.38
N LEU A 120 14.05 4.84 7.04
CA LEU A 120 13.80 6.28 7.09
C LEU A 120 13.71 6.77 8.54
N THR A 121 14.42 7.85 8.86
CA THR A 121 14.47 8.42 10.21
C THR A 121 13.78 9.78 10.30
N ASP A 122 13.68 10.53 9.20
CA ASP A 122 12.98 11.81 9.14
C ASP A 122 11.47 11.58 8.99
N PRO A 123 10.63 12.12 9.90
CA PRO A 123 9.17 11.98 9.81
C PRO A 123 8.56 12.53 8.51
N ILE A 124 9.16 13.56 7.92
CA ILE A 124 8.69 14.13 6.65
C ILE A 124 8.94 13.13 5.51
N GLU A 125 10.13 12.50 5.48
CA GLU A 125 10.45 11.46 4.50
C GLU A 125 9.55 10.23 4.68
N GLN A 126 9.28 9.82 5.93
CA GLN A 126 8.37 8.73 6.26
C GLN A 126 6.96 8.99 5.69
N VAL A 127 6.40 10.17 5.95
CA VAL A 127 5.07 10.56 5.43
C VAL A 127 5.09 10.67 3.91
N ALA A 128 6.10 11.28 3.31
CA ALA A 128 6.19 11.44 1.86
C ALA A 128 6.31 10.09 1.14
N ALA A 129 7.12 9.16 1.63
CA ALA A 129 7.33 7.86 1.03
C ALA A 129 6.17 6.88 1.34
N GLY A 130 5.78 6.78 2.60
CA GLY A 130 4.80 5.81 3.08
C GLY A 130 3.36 6.24 2.80
N GLN A 131 2.99 7.45 3.23
CA GLN A 131 1.59 7.87 3.16
C GLN A 131 1.22 8.51 1.82
N PHE A 132 2.13 9.27 1.24
CA PHE A 132 1.82 9.99 0.01
C PHE A 132 2.15 9.16 -1.24
N THR A 133 3.38 8.68 -1.36
CA THR A 133 3.84 7.99 -2.60
C THR A 133 3.32 6.55 -2.65
N ARG A 134 3.48 5.78 -1.58
CA ARG A 134 3.05 4.38 -1.53
C ARG A 134 1.53 4.26 -1.75
N GLU A 135 0.72 5.10 -1.08
CA GLU A 135 -0.73 5.06 -1.24
C GLU A 135 -1.18 5.43 -2.66
N ALA A 136 -0.51 6.37 -3.30
CA ALA A 136 -0.81 6.70 -4.69
C ALA A 136 -0.49 5.55 -5.66
N ILE A 137 0.62 4.83 -5.45
CA ILE A 137 0.94 3.61 -6.20
C ILE A 137 -0.12 2.52 -5.91
N ALA A 138 -0.55 2.38 -4.66
CA ALA A 138 -1.59 1.43 -4.28
C ALA A 138 -2.91 1.69 -5.01
N LEU A 139 -3.34 2.95 -5.17
CA LEU A 139 -4.54 3.31 -5.93
C LEU A 139 -4.47 2.80 -7.38
N VAL A 140 -3.34 3.00 -8.08
CA VAL A 140 -3.15 2.48 -9.45
C VAL A 140 -3.21 0.95 -9.46
N LYS A 141 -2.51 0.29 -8.54
CA LYS A 141 -2.50 -1.18 -8.45
C LYS A 141 -3.87 -1.76 -8.12
N ASN A 142 -4.62 -1.11 -7.22
CA ASN A 142 -5.98 -1.51 -6.89
C ASN A 142 -6.91 -1.39 -8.09
N THR A 143 -6.82 -0.32 -8.89
CA THR A 143 -7.59 -0.18 -10.13
C THR A 143 -7.30 -1.33 -11.09
N GLN A 144 -6.03 -1.71 -11.28
CA GLN A 144 -5.63 -2.86 -12.10
C GLN A 144 -6.17 -4.18 -11.53
N PHE A 145 -6.11 -4.36 -10.21
CA PHE A 145 -6.61 -5.55 -9.54
C PHE A 145 -8.13 -5.69 -9.67
N ILE A 146 -8.87 -4.59 -9.50
CA ILE A 146 -10.33 -4.55 -9.72
C ILE A 146 -10.66 -5.00 -11.15
N ALA A 147 -9.98 -4.42 -12.16
CA ALA A 147 -10.20 -4.80 -13.55
C ALA A 147 -9.91 -6.29 -13.80
N HIS A 148 -8.88 -6.85 -13.18
CA HIS A 148 -8.55 -8.26 -13.24
C HIS A 148 -9.65 -9.12 -12.60
N CYS A 149 -10.15 -8.77 -11.41
CA CYS A 149 -11.26 -9.48 -10.75
C CYS A 149 -12.53 -9.47 -11.60
N VAL A 150 -12.86 -8.33 -12.22
CA VAL A 150 -14.00 -8.21 -13.15
C VAL A 150 -13.82 -9.15 -14.35
N ALA A 151 -12.63 -9.19 -14.94
CA ALA A 151 -12.32 -10.09 -16.07
C ALA A 151 -12.44 -11.58 -15.70
N LEU A 152 -12.15 -11.94 -14.46
CA LEU A 152 -12.36 -13.29 -13.91
C LEU A 152 -13.81 -13.58 -13.51
N GLY A 153 -14.73 -12.60 -13.60
CA GLY A 153 -16.14 -12.73 -13.18
C GLY A 153 -16.33 -12.64 -11.65
N ASP A 154 -15.30 -12.29 -10.89
CA ASP A 154 -15.38 -12.14 -9.44
C ASP A 154 -15.73 -10.71 -9.03
N GLN A 155 -17.03 -10.39 -9.17
CA GLN A 155 -17.56 -9.07 -8.80
C GLN A 155 -17.44 -8.79 -7.29
N LYS A 156 -17.46 -9.83 -6.45
CA LYS A 156 -17.39 -9.66 -5.00
C LYS A 156 -16.01 -9.16 -4.54
N THR A 157 -14.95 -9.68 -5.14
CA THR A 157 -13.59 -9.21 -4.85
C THR A 157 -13.30 -7.83 -5.48
N ALA A 158 -13.99 -7.50 -6.58
CA ALA A 158 -13.86 -6.22 -7.27
C ALA A 158 -14.55 -5.07 -6.51
N ALA A 159 -15.54 -5.34 -5.66
CA ALA A 159 -16.30 -4.36 -4.88
C ALA A 159 -15.59 -3.92 -3.60
#